data_e03e71577a824cbaafa3610b8d556bfd
#
_entry.id   e03e71577a824cbaafa3610b8d556bfd
#
_cell.length_a   1.000
_cell.length_b   1.000
_cell.length_c   1.000
_cell.angle_alpha   90.00
_cell.angle_beta   90.00
_cell.angle_gamma   90.00
#
_symmetry.space_group_name_H-M   'P 1'
#
loop_
_entity.id
_entity.type
_entity.pdbx_description
1 polymer ?
#
loop_
_entity_poly.entity_id
_entity_poly.type
_entity_poly.pdbx_seq_one_letter_code
_entity_poly.pdbx_strand_id
1 'polypeptide(L)'
;QRFAAFHKVHGGLATLFTHPNGHPYDSGLIVADSEQRVTQWLTKEDARPQYYRNRVNAGLHILSPKLLEGNIPAGKVDLDRQILKPLAGTGQLLCYDSPEYVKDMGTPERYAAVCEDVRSGHAAARNLRRKQKAVFLDRDGTINRYVGFLRNIDEFELLPGVAQAVRKINELGWLAVVVTNQPVIARGEVTEEQLEAIHCKMETLLGREGAWLDAIYYCPHHPDKGFPGERPELKIHCSCRKPAPGMLLDAAQRFNIDLSRSWMVGDGKNDVLAGKNAGCRTALLCADGTPPELGQERTAPSLYDFVEQVLRGKERSEEHTSELQSRRHLVCRLLLE
;
A
#
# COMPACT_ATOMS: atom_id res chain seq x y z
N GLN A 1 -2.79 -17.10 -9.99
CA GLN A 1 -4.13 -17.16 -10.61
C GLN A 1 -4.70 -15.76 -10.89
N ARG A 2 -4.77 -14.84 -9.91
CA ARG A 2 -5.25 -13.45 -10.11
C ARG A 2 -4.47 -12.71 -11.18
N PHE A 3 -3.14 -12.81 -11.17
CA PHE A 3 -2.25 -12.22 -12.17
C PHE A 3 -2.56 -12.73 -13.60
N ALA A 4 -2.73 -14.05 -13.76
CA ALA A 4 -3.09 -14.63 -15.05
C ALA A 4 -4.51 -14.24 -15.50
N ALA A 5 -5.46 -14.14 -14.57
CA ALA A 5 -6.80 -13.66 -14.87
C ALA A 5 -6.80 -12.21 -15.33
N PHE A 6 -6.01 -11.35 -14.67
CA PHE A 6 -5.82 -9.96 -15.06
C PHE A 6 -5.32 -9.84 -16.52
N HIS A 7 -4.23 -10.55 -16.84
CA HIS A 7 -3.69 -10.55 -18.21
C HIS A 7 -4.71 -10.98 -19.27
N LYS A 8 -5.52 -12.02 -18.96
CA LYS A 8 -6.56 -12.50 -19.89
C LYS A 8 -7.68 -11.47 -20.12
N VAL A 9 -8.05 -10.73 -19.08
CA VAL A 9 -9.14 -9.73 -19.15
C VAL A 9 -8.69 -8.46 -19.88
N HIS A 10 -7.49 -7.97 -19.58
CA HIS A 10 -7.02 -6.68 -20.10
C HIS A 10 -6.29 -6.80 -21.45
N GLY A 11 -5.83 -8.01 -21.81
CA GLY A 11 -5.08 -8.23 -23.04
C GLY A 11 -3.66 -7.65 -22.98
N GLY A 12 -3.12 -7.30 -24.18
CA GLY A 12 -1.77 -6.80 -24.33
C GLY A 12 -0.76 -7.91 -24.68
N LEU A 13 0.47 -7.49 -25.02
CA LEU A 13 1.56 -8.42 -25.36
C LEU A 13 2.29 -8.93 -24.12
N ALA A 14 2.33 -8.13 -23.05
CA ALA A 14 2.93 -8.54 -21.80
C ALA A 14 2.27 -7.85 -20.59
N THR A 15 2.36 -8.49 -19.42
CA THR A 15 1.98 -7.92 -18.12
C THR A 15 3.10 -8.12 -17.12
N LEU A 16 3.54 -7.05 -16.50
CA LEU A 16 4.50 -7.04 -15.40
C LEU A 16 3.77 -7.28 -14.08
N PHE A 17 4.37 -8.04 -13.20
CA PHE A 17 3.99 -8.03 -11.79
C PHE A 17 4.73 -6.87 -11.11
N THR A 18 3.99 -5.96 -10.50
CA THR A 18 4.55 -4.79 -9.82
C THR A 18 4.15 -4.80 -8.34
N HIS A 19 5.04 -4.27 -7.50
CA HIS A 19 4.83 -4.18 -6.07
C HIS A 19 5.56 -2.96 -5.48
N PRO A 20 5.14 -2.43 -4.34
CA PRO A 20 5.95 -1.48 -3.59
C PRO A 20 7.07 -2.21 -2.85
N ASN A 21 8.21 -1.54 -2.64
CA ASN A 21 9.31 -2.09 -1.84
C ASN A 21 10.00 -1.02 -0.98
N GLY A 22 10.89 -1.44 -0.08
CA GLY A 22 11.63 -0.55 0.82
C GLY A 22 12.83 0.16 0.18
N HIS A 23 13.11 -0.05 -1.11
CA HIS A 23 14.24 0.57 -1.81
C HIS A 23 13.89 0.96 -3.27
N PRO A 24 12.80 1.73 -3.48
CA PRO A 24 12.38 2.08 -4.84
C PRO A 24 13.40 2.93 -5.58
N TYR A 25 14.27 3.63 -4.86
CA TYR A 25 15.30 4.49 -5.43
C TYR A 25 16.36 3.74 -6.26
N ASP A 26 16.55 2.46 -6.03
CA ASP A 26 17.50 1.61 -6.75
C ASP A 26 16.85 0.52 -7.63
N SER A 27 15.53 0.50 -7.69
CA SER A 27 14.73 -0.46 -8.44
C SER A 27 14.26 0.12 -9.79
N GLY A 28 13.82 -0.71 -10.72
CA GLY A 28 13.16 -0.29 -11.96
C GLY A 28 11.74 0.21 -11.66
N LEU A 29 11.50 1.51 -11.80
CA LEU A 29 10.20 2.12 -11.54
C LEU A 29 9.26 1.95 -12.75
N ILE A 30 8.01 1.62 -12.48
CA ILE A 30 6.95 1.47 -13.47
C ILE A 30 5.95 2.61 -13.30
N VAL A 31 5.79 3.42 -14.32
CA VAL A 31 4.73 4.44 -14.42
C VAL A 31 3.62 3.87 -15.28
N ALA A 32 2.39 3.94 -14.82
CA ALA A 32 1.22 3.44 -15.54
C ALA A 32 0.05 4.41 -15.40
N ASP A 33 -0.86 4.35 -16.37
CA ASP A 33 -2.10 5.09 -16.37
C ASP A 33 -3.19 4.42 -15.48
N SER A 34 -4.38 5.00 -15.45
CA SER A 34 -5.54 4.48 -14.69
C SER A 34 -6.02 3.11 -15.17
N GLU A 35 -5.73 2.73 -16.41
CA GLU A 35 -6.05 1.40 -17.00
C GLU A 35 -4.94 0.38 -16.77
N GLN A 36 -3.93 0.72 -15.95
CA GLN A 36 -2.75 -0.11 -15.67
C GLN A 36 -1.88 -0.38 -16.90
N ARG A 37 -1.93 0.48 -17.92
CA ARG A 37 -1.03 0.44 -19.06
C ARG A 37 0.27 1.15 -18.68
N VAL A 38 1.39 0.48 -18.88
CA VAL A 38 2.72 1.04 -18.59
C VAL A 38 3.04 2.13 -19.60
N THR A 39 3.17 3.35 -19.12
CA THR A 39 3.53 4.53 -19.92
C THR A 39 5.04 4.77 -19.93
N GLN A 40 5.74 4.47 -18.82
CA GLN A 40 7.19 4.57 -18.70
C GLN A 40 7.75 3.44 -17.84
N TRP A 41 8.96 3.01 -18.19
CA TRP A 41 9.79 2.13 -17.37
C TRP A 41 11.14 2.80 -17.13
N LEU A 42 11.36 3.30 -15.92
CA LEU A 42 12.53 4.08 -15.53
C LEU A 42 13.53 3.17 -14.80
N THR A 43 14.65 2.92 -15.44
CA THR A 43 15.79 2.19 -14.86
C THR A 43 16.65 3.14 -14.03
N LYS A 44 17.74 2.65 -13.43
CA LYS A 44 18.69 3.48 -12.67
C LYS A 44 19.41 4.52 -13.55
N GLU A 45 19.59 4.18 -14.82
CA GLU A 45 20.29 5.00 -15.80
C GLU A 45 19.41 6.10 -16.40
N ASP A 46 18.08 5.99 -16.23
CA ASP A 46 17.15 6.98 -16.75
C ASP A 46 17.02 8.19 -15.79
N ALA A 47 16.73 9.36 -16.36
CA ALA A 47 16.38 10.53 -15.55
C ALA A 47 15.05 10.26 -14.84
N ARG A 48 15.08 10.26 -13.51
CA ARG A 48 13.90 10.01 -12.69
C ARG A 48 13.29 11.33 -12.20
N PRO A 49 11.96 11.43 -12.11
CA PRO A 49 11.34 12.55 -11.45
C PRO A 49 11.76 12.61 -9.97
N GLN A 50 11.73 13.81 -9.39
CA GLN A 50 12.05 14.03 -7.98
C GLN A 50 11.17 13.20 -7.03
N TYR A 51 9.90 13.06 -7.40
CA TYR A 51 8.88 12.30 -6.67
C TYR A 51 8.20 11.30 -7.62
N TYR A 52 7.97 10.09 -7.14
CA TYR A 52 7.43 8.98 -7.92
C TYR A 52 6.63 8.02 -7.07
N ARG A 53 5.73 7.28 -7.69
CA ARG A 53 5.03 6.16 -7.06
C ARG A 53 5.99 5.02 -6.79
N ASN A 54 5.86 4.41 -5.62
CA ASN A 54 6.63 3.23 -5.25
C ASN A 54 6.01 1.98 -5.92
N ARG A 55 6.21 1.89 -7.22
CA ARG A 55 5.77 0.77 -8.05
C ARG A 55 6.98 0.25 -8.82
N VAL A 56 7.46 -0.93 -8.43
CA VAL A 56 8.66 -1.51 -9.02
C VAL A 56 8.37 -2.83 -9.74
N ASN A 57 9.16 -3.12 -10.78
CA ASN A 57 9.09 -4.40 -11.47
C ASN A 57 9.62 -5.51 -10.55
N ALA A 58 8.81 -6.56 -10.34
CA ALA A 58 9.14 -7.70 -9.50
C ALA A 58 9.91 -8.81 -10.23
N GLY A 59 10.19 -8.64 -11.53
CA GLY A 59 10.85 -9.68 -12.34
C GLY A 59 9.96 -10.88 -12.67
N LEU A 60 8.66 -10.80 -12.42
CA LEU A 60 7.68 -11.82 -12.79
C LEU A 60 6.77 -11.28 -13.90
N HIS A 61 6.70 -11.99 -15.04
CA HIS A 61 5.99 -11.51 -16.22
C HIS A 61 5.06 -12.57 -16.79
N ILE A 62 3.98 -12.12 -17.45
CA ILE A 62 3.17 -12.93 -18.35
C ILE A 62 3.37 -12.38 -19.75
N LEU A 63 3.72 -13.25 -20.69
CA LEU A 63 3.98 -12.91 -22.07
C LEU A 63 2.94 -13.59 -22.97
N SER A 64 2.39 -12.84 -23.91
CA SER A 64 1.61 -13.40 -25.00
C SER A 64 2.55 -14.10 -25.99
N PRO A 65 2.21 -15.30 -26.53
CA PRO A 65 3.00 -15.93 -27.58
C PRO A 65 3.28 -15.02 -28.78
N LYS A 66 2.36 -14.13 -29.10
CA LYS A 66 2.51 -13.14 -30.19
C LYS A 66 3.71 -12.20 -30.01
N LEU A 67 4.11 -11.92 -28.75
CA LEU A 67 5.30 -11.13 -28.48
C LEU A 67 6.57 -11.83 -28.95
N LEU A 68 6.58 -13.16 -28.94
CA LEU A 68 7.72 -13.99 -29.28
C LEU A 68 7.76 -14.34 -30.79
N GLU A 69 6.67 -14.07 -31.53
CA GLU A 69 6.56 -14.33 -32.95
C GLU A 69 7.30 -13.24 -33.76
N GLY A 70 8.44 -13.58 -34.33
CA GLY A 70 9.03 -12.83 -35.45
C GLY A 70 10.10 -11.78 -35.14
N ASN A 71 10.37 -11.39 -33.89
CA ASN A 71 11.28 -10.25 -33.58
C ASN A 71 12.28 -10.49 -32.45
N ILE A 72 12.52 -11.72 -32.03
CA ILE A 72 13.54 -11.96 -31.00
C ILE A 72 14.89 -12.12 -31.72
N PRO A 73 15.90 -11.29 -31.39
CA PRO A 73 17.24 -11.46 -31.94
C PRO A 73 17.81 -12.84 -31.62
N ALA A 74 18.52 -13.44 -32.55
CA ALA A 74 19.26 -14.68 -32.28
C ALA A 74 20.38 -14.39 -31.26
N GLY A 75 20.49 -15.23 -30.21
CA GLY A 75 21.52 -15.14 -29.20
C GLY A 75 21.01 -14.74 -27.81
N LYS A 76 21.89 -14.25 -26.95
CA LYS A 76 21.55 -13.81 -25.59
C LYS A 76 20.78 -12.48 -25.63
N VAL A 77 19.57 -12.48 -25.10
CA VAL A 77 18.67 -11.32 -25.08
C VAL A 77 18.32 -11.01 -23.63
N ASP A 78 18.38 -9.72 -23.26
CA ASP A 78 17.86 -9.21 -22.00
C ASP A 78 16.35 -8.94 -22.18
N LEU A 79 15.53 -9.78 -21.54
CA LEU A 79 14.06 -9.71 -21.67
C LEU A 79 13.52 -8.33 -21.27
N ASP A 80 13.98 -7.81 -20.12
CA ASP A 80 13.46 -6.55 -19.59
C ASP A 80 13.84 -5.36 -20.46
N ARG A 81 15.14 -5.26 -20.83
CA ARG A 81 15.68 -4.09 -21.53
C ARG A 81 15.36 -4.09 -23.01
N GLN A 82 15.42 -5.25 -23.65
CA GLN A 82 15.35 -5.34 -25.12
C GLN A 82 13.95 -5.71 -25.65
N ILE A 83 13.13 -6.38 -24.84
CA ILE A 83 11.82 -6.85 -25.26
C ILE A 83 10.69 -6.09 -24.56
N LEU A 84 10.73 -6.00 -23.23
CA LEU A 84 9.60 -5.47 -22.47
C LEU A 84 9.62 -3.93 -22.35
N LYS A 85 10.77 -3.33 -22.03
CA LYS A 85 10.89 -1.86 -21.89
C LYS A 85 10.46 -1.11 -23.17
N PRO A 86 10.77 -1.55 -24.39
CA PRO A 86 10.30 -0.90 -25.61
C PRO A 86 8.78 -0.89 -25.80
N LEU A 87 8.04 -1.75 -25.08
CA LEU A 87 6.58 -1.76 -25.11
C LEU A 87 5.94 -0.67 -24.24
N ALA A 88 6.71 -0.02 -23.37
CA ALA A 88 6.22 1.11 -22.57
C ALA A 88 5.74 2.25 -23.47
N GLY A 89 4.56 2.81 -23.18
CA GLY A 89 3.92 3.86 -23.98
C GLY A 89 3.19 3.36 -25.23
N THR A 90 3.25 2.05 -25.59
CA THR A 90 2.56 1.50 -26.74
C THR A 90 1.14 1.02 -26.44
N GLY A 91 0.75 0.98 -25.15
CA GLY A 91 -0.52 0.40 -24.69
C GLY A 91 -0.52 -1.14 -24.66
N GLN A 92 0.59 -1.80 -25.04
CA GLN A 92 0.68 -3.27 -25.11
C GLN A 92 1.34 -3.90 -23.88
N LEU A 93 1.95 -3.09 -23.00
CA LEU A 93 2.54 -3.49 -21.72
C LEU A 93 1.63 -3.06 -20.58
N LEU A 94 1.24 -4.01 -19.78
CA LEU A 94 0.39 -3.80 -18.60
C LEU A 94 1.19 -4.00 -17.32
N CYS A 95 0.70 -3.47 -16.20
CA CYS A 95 1.21 -3.81 -14.88
C CYS A 95 0.08 -4.30 -13.97
N TYR A 96 0.39 -5.30 -13.17
CA TYR A 96 -0.49 -5.85 -12.15
C TYR A 96 0.09 -5.57 -10.78
N ASP A 97 -0.49 -4.60 -10.07
CA ASP A 97 -0.06 -4.23 -8.73
C ASP A 97 -0.57 -5.21 -7.69
N SER A 98 0.34 -5.76 -6.91
CA SER A 98 0.00 -6.68 -5.82
C SER A 98 0.92 -6.48 -4.62
N PRO A 99 0.39 -6.51 -3.37
CA PRO A 99 1.20 -6.51 -2.16
C PRO A 99 1.73 -7.91 -1.80
N GLU A 100 1.51 -8.93 -2.65
CA GLU A 100 1.97 -10.28 -2.38
C GLU A 100 3.49 -10.34 -2.29
N TYR A 101 3.98 -11.25 -1.44
CA TYR A 101 5.40 -11.42 -1.21
C TYR A 101 6.13 -11.83 -2.48
N VAL A 102 7.09 -11.02 -2.88
CA VAL A 102 8.04 -11.31 -3.97
C VAL A 102 9.42 -10.88 -3.49
N LYS A 103 10.41 -11.76 -3.62
CA LYS A 103 11.79 -11.48 -3.25
C LYS A 103 12.75 -12.26 -4.13
N ASP A 104 13.78 -11.60 -4.63
CA ASP A 104 14.84 -12.21 -5.42
C ASP A 104 15.72 -13.11 -4.54
N MET A 105 16.13 -14.26 -5.08
CA MET A 105 16.96 -15.28 -4.43
C MET A 105 18.32 -15.46 -5.14
N GLY A 106 18.76 -14.49 -5.92
CA GLY A 106 19.95 -14.61 -6.79
C GLY A 106 21.29 -14.65 -6.08
N THR A 107 21.35 -14.50 -4.73
CA THR A 107 22.57 -14.66 -3.94
C THR A 107 22.32 -15.54 -2.70
N PRO A 108 23.38 -16.16 -2.12
CA PRO A 108 23.23 -16.97 -0.90
C PRO A 108 22.59 -16.20 0.26
N GLU A 109 22.92 -14.92 0.44
CA GLU A 109 22.38 -14.07 1.49
C GLU A 109 20.88 -13.79 1.27
N ARG A 110 20.47 -13.51 0.03
CA ARG A 110 19.06 -13.33 -0.33
C ARG A 110 18.28 -14.61 -0.16
N TYR A 111 18.85 -15.76 -0.56
CA TYR A 111 18.23 -17.06 -0.34
C TYR A 111 18.02 -17.34 1.15
N ALA A 112 19.04 -17.10 1.99
CA ALA A 112 18.94 -17.27 3.45
C ALA A 112 17.83 -16.37 4.03
N ALA A 113 17.74 -15.12 3.58
CA ALA A 113 16.70 -14.19 3.99
C ALA A 113 15.28 -14.66 3.58
N VAL A 114 15.12 -15.22 2.36
CA VAL A 114 13.83 -15.81 1.94
C VAL A 114 13.47 -17.04 2.77
N CYS A 115 14.44 -17.89 3.10
CA CYS A 115 14.21 -19.03 3.99
C CYS A 115 13.72 -18.58 5.37
N GLU A 116 14.24 -17.47 5.89
CA GLU A 116 13.78 -16.90 7.17
C GLU A 116 12.38 -16.31 7.05
N ASP A 117 12.10 -15.56 5.99
CA ASP A 117 10.77 -15.01 5.72
C ASP A 117 9.69 -16.12 5.59
N VAL A 118 10.06 -17.29 5.08
CA VAL A 118 9.17 -18.47 5.03
C VAL A 118 9.00 -19.10 6.41
N ARG A 119 10.09 -19.28 7.18
CA ARG A 119 10.04 -19.89 8.53
C ARG A 119 9.28 -19.03 9.53
N SER A 120 9.52 -17.71 9.52
CA SER A 120 8.82 -16.74 10.37
C SER A 120 7.35 -16.54 9.98
N GLY A 121 6.91 -17.03 8.82
CA GLY A 121 5.57 -16.86 8.32
C GLY A 121 5.34 -15.52 7.59
N HIS A 122 6.36 -14.67 7.42
CA HIS A 122 6.25 -13.38 6.74
C HIS A 122 5.78 -13.55 5.29
N ALA A 123 6.34 -14.49 4.53
CA ALA A 123 5.89 -14.81 3.18
C ALA A 123 4.42 -15.29 3.15
N ALA A 124 3.98 -16.05 4.16
CA ALA A 124 2.61 -16.53 4.26
C ALA A 124 1.63 -15.41 4.65
N ALA A 125 2.06 -14.44 5.45
CA ALA A 125 1.26 -13.27 5.85
C ALA A 125 0.89 -12.39 4.65
N ARG A 126 1.72 -12.34 3.60
CA ARG A 126 1.50 -11.57 2.37
C ARG A 126 0.85 -12.40 1.24
N ASN A 127 0.20 -13.52 1.54
CA ASN A 127 -0.51 -14.35 0.56
C ASN A 127 -2.00 -13.98 0.50
N LEU A 128 -2.46 -13.37 -0.58
CA LEU A 128 -3.84 -12.89 -0.75
C LEU A 128 -4.90 -14.00 -0.81
N ARG A 129 -4.53 -15.28 -0.81
CA ARG A 129 -5.47 -16.38 -0.59
C ARG A 129 -5.87 -16.51 0.88
N ARG A 130 -5.06 -15.97 1.79
CA ARG A 130 -5.33 -15.89 3.21
C ARG A 130 -5.91 -14.54 3.57
N LYS A 131 -6.63 -14.47 4.68
CA LYS A 131 -7.09 -13.20 5.22
C LYS A 131 -5.91 -12.35 5.66
N GLN A 132 -5.85 -11.12 5.12
CA GLN A 132 -4.81 -10.16 5.42
C GLN A 132 -5.18 -9.33 6.65
N LYS A 133 -4.19 -8.86 7.37
CA LYS A 133 -4.33 -7.79 8.37
C LYS A 133 -3.89 -6.47 7.75
N ALA A 134 -4.58 -5.38 8.05
CA ALA A 134 -4.22 -4.05 7.54
C ALA A 134 -4.26 -2.98 8.64
N VAL A 135 -3.43 -1.96 8.45
CA VAL A 135 -3.58 -0.67 9.10
C VAL A 135 -4.02 0.32 8.04
N PHE A 136 -5.28 0.75 8.13
CA PHE A 136 -5.80 1.85 7.36
C PHE A 136 -5.37 3.16 8.01
N LEU A 137 -4.79 4.04 7.25
CA LEU A 137 -4.19 5.29 7.71
C LEU A 137 -4.93 6.48 7.07
N ASP A 138 -5.39 7.43 7.86
CA ASP A 138 -5.66 8.74 7.28
C ASP A 138 -4.35 9.37 6.80
N ARG A 139 -4.44 10.41 5.98
CA ARG A 139 -3.28 11.11 5.44
C ARG A 139 -2.99 12.38 6.23
N ASP A 140 -3.88 13.34 6.19
CA ASP A 140 -3.69 14.68 6.76
C ASP A 140 -3.86 14.65 8.28
N GLY A 141 -2.82 15.02 9.04
CA GLY A 141 -2.79 14.90 10.50
C GLY A 141 -2.34 13.53 11.04
N THR A 142 -2.19 12.55 10.16
CA THR A 142 -1.77 11.17 10.52
C THR A 142 -0.43 10.81 9.88
N ILE A 143 -0.29 10.99 8.58
CA ILE A 143 0.95 10.75 7.82
C ILE A 143 1.71 12.05 7.66
N ASN A 144 1.03 13.11 7.24
CA ASN A 144 1.64 14.43 7.06
C ASN A 144 1.05 15.45 8.03
N ARG A 145 1.79 16.52 8.23
CA ARG A 145 1.37 17.67 9.03
C ARG A 145 0.03 18.20 8.49
N TYR A 146 -0.92 18.39 9.40
CA TYR A 146 -2.22 19.00 9.06
C TYR A 146 -2.04 20.50 8.75
N VAL A 147 -2.45 20.91 7.56
CA VAL A 147 -2.40 22.30 7.08
C VAL A 147 -3.80 22.81 6.65
N GLY A 148 -4.85 22.14 7.12
CA GLY A 148 -6.21 22.36 6.65
C GLY A 148 -6.43 21.63 5.32
N PHE A 149 -6.43 22.37 4.22
CA PHE A 149 -6.54 21.79 2.88
C PHE A 149 -5.21 21.89 2.15
N LEU A 150 -4.55 20.76 1.99
CA LEU A 150 -3.27 20.68 1.28
C LEU A 150 -3.51 20.90 -0.22
N ARG A 151 -2.99 22.00 -0.75
CA ARG A 151 -3.16 22.40 -2.16
C ARG A 151 -1.87 22.37 -2.94
N ASN A 152 -0.75 22.55 -2.25
CA ASN A 152 0.57 22.60 -2.87
C ASN A 152 1.44 21.44 -2.38
N ILE A 153 2.15 20.79 -3.31
CA ILE A 153 3.09 19.73 -3.01
C ILE A 153 4.19 20.16 -2.02
N ASP A 154 4.58 21.45 -2.04
CA ASP A 154 5.61 21.98 -1.14
C ASP A 154 5.18 22.00 0.32
N GLU A 155 3.88 22.11 0.59
CA GLU A 155 3.29 22.08 1.94
C GLU A 155 3.27 20.66 2.55
N PHE A 156 3.48 19.62 1.73
CA PHE A 156 3.50 18.25 2.22
C PHE A 156 4.78 17.96 3.00
N GLU A 157 4.62 17.64 4.27
CA GLU A 157 5.70 17.33 5.20
C GLU A 157 5.31 16.10 6.05
N LEU A 158 6.12 15.03 6.04
CA LEU A 158 5.88 13.87 6.88
C LEU A 158 5.96 14.24 8.37
N LEU A 159 5.04 13.71 9.16
CA LEU A 159 5.14 13.81 10.61
C LEU A 159 6.33 12.98 11.14
N PRO A 160 6.96 13.43 12.25
CA PRO A 160 8.05 12.68 12.87
C PRO A 160 7.64 11.24 13.21
N GLY A 161 8.53 10.28 12.92
CA GLY A 161 8.33 8.87 13.25
C GLY A 161 7.38 8.10 12.31
N VAL A 162 6.69 8.76 11.37
CA VAL A 162 5.72 8.10 10.47
C VAL A 162 6.39 7.08 9.58
N ALA A 163 7.52 7.40 8.96
CA ALA A 163 8.21 6.45 8.10
C ALA A 163 8.66 5.20 8.87
N GLN A 164 9.17 5.38 10.10
CA GLN A 164 9.54 4.27 10.98
C GLN A 164 8.32 3.43 11.37
N ALA A 165 7.18 4.07 11.64
CA ALA A 165 5.93 3.38 11.96
C ALA A 165 5.43 2.54 10.78
N VAL A 166 5.38 3.12 9.57
CA VAL A 166 4.96 2.41 8.36
C VAL A 166 5.92 1.25 8.04
N ARG A 167 7.24 1.45 8.16
CA ARG A 167 8.22 0.37 8.00
C ARG A 167 7.94 -0.78 8.96
N LYS A 168 7.64 -0.50 10.23
CA LYS A 168 7.29 -1.55 11.20
C LYS A 168 5.99 -2.27 10.84
N ILE A 169 4.97 -1.58 10.34
CA ILE A 169 3.76 -2.21 9.80
C ILE A 169 4.12 -3.20 8.67
N ASN A 170 5.02 -2.78 7.76
CA ASN A 170 5.49 -3.63 6.68
C ASN A 170 6.27 -4.86 7.18
N GLU A 171 7.19 -4.67 8.16
CA GLU A 171 7.98 -5.73 8.79
C GLU A 171 7.10 -6.78 9.50
N LEU A 172 5.99 -6.36 10.10
CA LEU A 172 4.99 -7.23 10.72
C LEU A 172 4.11 -7.99 9.70
N GLY A 173 4.33 -7.78 8.40
CA GLY A 173 3.54 -8.39 7.33
C GLY A 173 2.12 -7.83 7.19
N TRP A 174 1.79 -6.73 7.84
CA TRP A 174 0.50 -6.06 7.70
C TRP A 174 0.50 -5.15 6.47
N LEU A 175 -0.67 -4.97 5.88
CA LEU A 175 -0.85 -4.00 4.79
C LEU A 175 -0.94 -2.58 5.37
N ALA A 176 -0.21 -1.64 4.77
CA ALA A 176 -0.32 -0.21 5.04
C ALA A 176 -1.15 0.44 3.93
N VAL A 177 -2.37 0.85 4.24
CA VAL A 177 -3.34 1.37 3.26
C VAL A 177 -3.80 2.77 3.64
N VAL A 178 -3.56 3.74 2.79
CA VAL A 178 -4.06 5.11 3.00
C VAL A 178 -5.52 5.22 2.57
N VAL A 179 -6.35 5.86 3.40
CA VAL A 179 -7.76 6.15 3.13
C VAL A 179 -8.06 7.59 3.55
N THR A 180 -8.18 8.50 2.59
CA THR A 180 -8.22 9.95 2.86
C THR A 180 -9.36 10.67 2.13
N ASN A 181 -9.97 11.66 2.79
CA ASN A 181 -10.95 12.56 2.17
C ASN A 181 -10.21 13.75 1.54
N GLN A 182 -10.38 13.94 0.23
CA GLN A 182 -9.73 15.03 -0.52
C GLN A 182 -10.77 15.96 -1.19
N PRO A 183 -11.52 16.75 -0.41
CA PRO A 183 -12.57 17.61 -0.93
C PRO A 183 -12.05 18.76 -1.81
N VAL A 184 -10.76 19.03 -1.77
CA VAL A 184 -10.09 20.04 -2.60
C VAL A 184 -10.31 19.80 -4.10
N ILE A 185 -10.48 18.53 -4.51
CA ILE A 185 -10.82 18.17 -5.90
C ILE A 185 -12.23 18.66 -6.24
N ALA A 186 -13.24 18.31 -5.41
CA ALA A 186 -14.62 18.77 -5.62
C ALA A 186 -14.77 20.28 -5.54
N ARG A 187 -13.89 20.97 -4.84
CA ARG A 187 -13.85 22.44 -4.74
C ARG A 187 -13.17 23.11 -5.93
N GLY A 188 -12.53 22.32 -6.82
CA GLY A 188 -11.75 22.85 -7.94
C GLY A 188 -10.44 23.54 -7.54
N GLU A 189 -9.99 23.31 -6.31
CA GLU A 189 -8.78 23.92 -5.74
C GLU A 189 -7.50 23.13 -6.12
N VAL A 190 -7.64 21.83 -6.43
CA VAL A 190 -6.57 20.91 -6.79
C VAL A 190 -7.07 19.97 -7.89
N THR A 191 -6.25 19.69 -8.89
CA THR A 191 -6.54 18.66 -9.91
C THR A 191 -6.15 17.27 -9.42
N GLU A 192 -6.62 16.21 -10.11
CA GLU A 192 -6.19 14.84 -9.82
C GLU A 192 -4.68 14.64 -10.02
N GLU A 193 -4.08 15.31 -11.02
CA GLU A 193 -2.65 15.26 -11.31
C GLU A 193 -1.82 15.92 -10.19
N GLN A 194 -2.33 17.04 -9.63
CA GLN A 194 -1.67 17.69 -8.49
C GLN A 194 -1.77 16.84 -7.23
N LEU A 195 -2.92 16.20 -6.98
CA LEU A 195 -3.07 15.24 -5.88
C LEU A 195 -2.16 14.03 -6.07
N GLU A 196 -2.04 13.51 -7.30
CA GLU A 196 -1.13 12.42 -7.63
C GLU A 196 0.33 12.80 -7.37
N ALA A 197 0.73 14.03 -7.69
CA ALA A 197 2.07 14.53 -7.39
C ALA A 197 2.35 14.57 -5.87
N ILE A 198 1.36 14.95 -5.06
CA ILE A 198 1.44 14.90 -3.59
C ILE A 198 1.60 13.46 -3.09
N HIS A 199 0.85 12.51 -3.66
CA HIS A 199 0.98 11.08 -3.33
C HIS A 199 2.35 10.53 -3.77
N CYS A 200 2.88 10.94 -4.91
CA CYS A 200 4.24 10.60 -5.33
C CYS A 200 5.29 11.10 -4.32
N LYS A 201 5.14 12.33 -3.83
CA LYS A 201 6.04 12.88 -2.78
C LYS A 201 5.95 12.05 -1.51
N MET A 202 4.75 11.71 -1.05
CA MET A 202 4.53 10.87 0.13
C MET A 202 5.23 9.52 0.01
N GLU A 203 5.00 8.79 -1.09
CA GLU A 203 5.62 7.47 -1.29
C GLU A 203 7.14 7.56 -1.46
N THR A 204 7.64 8.60 -2.13
CA THR A 204 9.10 8.82 -2.28
C THR A 204 9.76 9.07 -0.93
N LEU A 205 9.16 9.91 -0.09
CA LEU A 205 9.71 10.22 1.25
C LEU A 205 9.68 8.98 2.15
N LEU A 206 8.60 8.21 2.15
CA LEU A 206 8.52 6.94 2.87
C LEU A 206 9.57 5.94 2.35
N GLY A 207 9.70 5.80 1.03
CA GLY A 207 10.64 4.87 0.41
C GLY A 207 12.11 5.18 0.70
N ARG A 208 12.48 6.45 0.91
CA ARG A 208 13.83 6.86 1.36
C ARG A 208 14.18 6.31 2.75
N GLU A 209 13.16 6.07 3.58
CA GLU A 209 13.29 5.51 4.93
C GLU A 209 12.99 4.00 4.98
N GLY A 210 12.88 3.35 3.82
CA GLY A 210 12.62 1.91 3.72
C GLY A 210 11.18 1.49 4.04
N ALA A 211 10.23 2.43 4.00
CA ALA A 211 8.82 2.20 4.22
C ALA A 211 8.02 2.27 2.92
N TRP A 212 6.89 1.56 2.85
CA TRP A 212 6.01 1.61 1.68
C TRP A 212 4.54 1.50 2.05
N LEU A 213 3.69 1.99 1.14
CA LEU A 213 2.24 1.84 1.18
C LEU A 213 1.81 0.76 0.18
N ASP A 214 0.88 -0.09 0.58
CA ASP A 214 0.33 -1.14 -0.29
C ASP A 214 -0.77 -0.61 -1.21
N ALA A 215 -1.47 0.46 -0.79
CA ALA A 215 -2.43 1.20 -1.61
C ALA A 215 -2.75 2.58 -1.03
N ILE A 216 -3.25 3.46 -1.89
CA ILE A 216 -3.80 4.76 -1.52
C ILE A 216 -5.21 4.86 -2.12
N TYR A 217 -6.20 5.07 -1.26
CA TYR A 217 -7.58 5.37 -1.62
C TYR A 217 -7.90 6.80 -1.20
N TYR A 218 -8.55 7.56 -2.05
CA TYR A 218 -9.02 8.89 -1.70
C TYR A 218 -10.46 9.11 -2.17
N CYS A 219 -11.18 9.97 -1.46
CA CYS A 219 -12.51 10.42 -1.85
C CYS A 219 -12.43 11.85 -2.34
N PRO A 220 -12.69 12.14 -3.63
CA PRO A 220 -12.69 13.50 -4.16
C PRO A 220 -13.98 14.25 -3.87
N HIS A 221 -15.04 13.55 -3.42
CA HIS A 221 -16.38 14.10 -3.32
C HIS A 221 -16.57 14.99 -2.08
N HIS A 222 -17.46 15.99 -2.21
CA HIS A 222 -17.93 16.82 -1.10
C HIS A 222 -19.37 17.29 -1.37
N PRO A 223 -20.36 17.03 -0.50
CA PRO A 223 -21.74 17.36 -0.79
C PRO A 223 -22.04 18.86 -0.79
N ASP A 224 -21.31 19.66 0.02
CA ASP A 224 -21.57 21.09 0.16
C ASP A 224 -21.20 21.85 -1.11
N LYS A 225 -22.08 22.75 -1.52
CA LYS A 225 -22.01 23.59 -2.73
C LYS A 225 -21.66 25.04 -2.38
N GLY A 226 -21.34 25.84 -3.39
CA GLY A 226 -21.12 27.27 -3.25
C GLY A 226 -19.67 27.71 -3.19
N PHE A 227 -18.73 26.84 -3.63
CA PHE A 227 -17.31 27.19 -3.74
C PHE A 227 -16.99 27.70 -5.16
N PRO A 228 -16.26 28.82 -5.30
CA PRO A 228 -15.83 29.28 -6.61
C PRO A 228 -14.97 28.22 -7.32
N GLY A 229 -15.29 27.91 -8.59
CA GLY A 229 -14.56 26.94 -9.38
C GLY A 229 -14.86 25.47 -9.03
N GLU A 230 -15.87 25.20 -8.21
CA GLU A 230 -16.24 23.84 -7.82
C GLU A 230 -16.62 22.95 -9.03
N ARG A 231 -16.42 21.66 -8.87
CA ARG A 231 -16.78 20.62 -9.83
C ARG A 231 -18.14 20.03 -9.47
N PRO A 232 -19.23 20.42 -10.18
CA PRO A 232 -20.60 20.02 -9.81
C PRO A 232 -20.81 18.50 -9.77
N GLU A 233 -20.14 17.76 -10.66
CA GLU A 233 -20.23 16.32 -10.76
C GLU A 233 -19.67 15.57 -9.53
N LEU A 234 -18.81 16.23 -8.75
CA LEU A 234 -18.23 15.70 -7.49
C LEU A 234 -18.96 16.19 -6.24
N LYS A 235 -19.99 17.04 -6.41
CA LYS A 235 -20.82 17.57 -5.32
C LYS A 235 -21.95 16.62 -4.97
N ILE A 236 -21.57 15.42 -4.54
CA ILE A 236 -22.50 14.32 -4.26
C ILE A 236 -22.24 13.69 -2.90
N HIS A 237 -23.27 13.05 -2.34
CA HIS A 237 -23.10 12.05 -1.29
C HIS A 237 -22.59 10.75 -1.91
N CYS A 238 -21.58 10.12 -1.30
CA CYS A 238 -20.98 8.91 -1.79
C CYS A 238 -20.68 7.93 -0.66
N SER A 239 -20.44 6.68 -1.01
CA SER A 239 -20.05 5.62 -0.06
C SER A 239 -18.56 5.69 0.34
N CYS A 240 -17.71 6.40 -0.42
CA CYS A 240 -16.26 6.46 -0.16
C CYS A 240 -15.86 7.54 0.85
N ARG A 241 -16.63 8.63 1.01
CA ARG A 241 -16.26 9.72 1.91
C ARG A 241 -16.43 9.32 3.37
N LYS A 242 -15.32 9.28 4.14
CA LYS A 242 -15.36 9.08 5.59
C LYS A 242 -16.32 10.11 6.25
N PRO A 243 -17.26 9.71 7.12
CA PRO A 243 -17.30 8.45 7.89
C PRO A 243 -17.93 7.25 7.19
N ALA A 244 -18.30 7.31 5.91
CA ALA A 244 -18.71 6.14 5.15
C ALA A 244 -17.51 5.18 4.95
N PRO A 245 -17.73 3.85 4.97
CA PRO A 245 -16.67 2.85 5.01
C PRO A 245 -16.15 2.43 3.62
N GLY A 246 -16.64 2.99 2.53
CA GLY A 246 -16.45 2.46 1.17
C GLY A 246 -15.00 2.21 0.81
N MET A 247 -14.07 3.16 1.08
CA MET A 247 -12.65 2.98 0.80
C MET A 247 -12.04 1.78 1.54
N LEU A 248 -12.44 1.54 2.79
CA LEU A 248 -11.99 0.39 3.58
C LEU A 248 -12.55 -0.92 3.01
N LEU A 249 -13.82 -0.93 2.61
CA LEU A 249 -14.48 -2.10 2.04
C LEU A 249 -13.89 -2.47 0.68
N ASP A 250 -13.61 -1.48 -0.18
CA ASP A 250 -12.97 -1.68 -1.49
C ASP A 250 -11.56 -2.29 -1.33
N ALA A 251 -10.77 -1.76 -0.39
CA ALA A 251 -9.47 -2.33 -0.07
C ALA A 251 -9.59 -3.76 0.49
N ALA A 252 -10.58 -4.00 1.36
CA ALA A 252 -10.80 -5.33 1.93
C ALA A 252 -11.20 -6.36 0.85
N GLN A 253 -12.01 -5.97 -0.11
CA GLN A 253 -12.35 -6.81 -1.25
C GLN A 253 -11.13 -7.08 -2.15
N ARG A 254 -10.38 -6.04 -2.50
CA ARG A 254 -9.20 -6.14 -3.37
C ARG A 254 -8.12 -7.05 -2.78
N PHE A 255 -7.80 -6.86 -1.50
CA PHE A 255 -6.67 -7.51 -0.83
C PHE A 255 -7.05 -8.65 0.12
N ASN A 256 -8.33 -9.07 0.14
CA ASN A 256 -8.84 -10.10 1.04
C ASN A 256 -8.56 -9.79 2.53
N ILE A 257 -8.79 -8.53 2.96
CA ILE A 257 -8.51 -8.08 4.32
C ILE A 257 -9.59 -8.59 5.28
N ASP A 258 -9.17 -9.01 6.47
CA ASP A 258 -10.04 -9.24 7.62
C ASP A 258 -10.18 -7.93 8.40
N LEU A 259 -11.30 -7.24 8.19
CA LEU A 259 -11.56 -5.94 8.80
C LEU A 259 -11.60 -6.04 10.33
N SER A 260 -12.15 -7.14 10.90
CA SER A 260 -12.24 -7.32 12.34
C SER A 260 -10.89 -7.46 13.04
N ARG A 261 -9.85 -7.83 12.29
CA ARG A 261 -8.46 -7.96 12.75
C ARG A 261 -7.57 -6.78 12.32
N SER A 262 -8.16 -5.79 11.65
CA SER A 262 -7.48 -4.63 11.08
C SER A 262 -7.79 -3.36 11.88
N TRP A 263 -6.99 -2.33 11.68
CA TRP A 263 -7.12 -1.06 12.37
C TRP A 263 -7.39 0.08 11.38
N MET A 264 -8.29 1.00 11.77
CA MET A 264 -8.35 2.35 11.21
C MET A 264 -7.72 3.32 12.20
N VAL A 265 -6.70 4.05 11.73
CA VAL A 265 -5.92 5.01 12.51
C VAL A 265 -6.02 6.37 11.85
N GLY A 266 -6.41 7.37 12.61
CA GLY A 266 -6.54 8.75 12.15
C GLY A 266 -6.58 9.73 13.30
N ASP A 267 -6.60 11.01 13.00
CA ASP A 267 -6.62 12.11 13.99
C ASP A 267 -8.03 12.68 14.24
N GLY A 268 -9.03 12.20 13.49
CA GLY A 268 -10.36 12.78 13.47
C GLY A 268 -11.53 11.83 13.77
N LYS A 269 -12.68 12.45 14.08
CA LYS A 269 -13.95 11.74 14.31
C LYS A 269 -14.35 10.87 13.10
N ASN A 270 -14.14 11.38 11.88
CA ASN A 270 -14.54 10.68 10.67
C ASN A 270 -13.76 9.37 10.47
N ASP A 271 -12.53 9.28 10.94
CA ASP A 271 -11.69 8.10 10.87
C ASP A 271 -12.19 7.02 11.81
N VAL A 272 -12.43 7.40 13.07
CA VAL A 272 -12.97 6.49 14.07
C VAL A 272 -14.32 5.94 13.62
N LEU A 273 -15.21 6.78 13.12
CA LEU A 273 -16.52 6.35 12.63
C LEU A 273 -16.43 5.48 11.37
N ALA A 274 -15.54 5.82 10.42
CA ALA A 274 -15.33 5.00 9.21
C ALA A 274 -14.82 3.60 9.57
N GLY A 275 -13.86 3.51 10.50
CA GLY A 275 -13.36 2.24 11.01
C GLY A 275 -14.46 1.39 11.65
N LYS A 276 -15.28 1.98 12.52
CA LYS A 276 -16.43 1.31 13.14
C LYS A 276 -17.44 0.84 12.12
N ASN A 277 -17.80 1.70 11.16
CA ASN A 277 -18.76 1.39 10.10
C ASN A 277 -18.26 0.27 9.18
N ALA A 278 -16.95 0.12 9.04
CA ALA A 278 -16.32 -0.98 8.30
C ALA A 278 -16.15 -2.26 9.13
N GLY A 279 -16.36 -2.20 10.46
CA GLY A 279 -16.07 -3.32 11.36
C GLY A 279 -14.59 -3.48 11.72
N CYS A 280 -13.79 -2.40 11.57
CA CYS A 280 -12.40 -2.35 12.01
C CYS A 280 -12.29 -1.95 13.48
N ARG A 281 -11.18 -2.32 14.08
CA ARG A 281 -10.70 -1.69 15.30
C ARG A 281 -10.25 -0.27 15.01
N THR A 282 -10.35 0.63 16.00
CA THR A 282 -10.09 2.05 15.78
C THR A 282 -9.09 2.63 16.77
N ALA A 283 -8.19 3.46 16.26
CA ALA A 283 -7.26 4.25 17.07
C ALA A 283 -7.33 5.72 16.68
N LEU A 284 -7.38 6.59 17.69
CA LEU A 284 -7.32 8.03 17.53
C LEU A 284 -5.89 8.51 17.85
N LEU A 285 -5.31 9.29 16.94
CA LEU A 285 -4.05 9.99 17.22
C LEU A 285 -4.37 11.35 17.84
N CYS A 286 -3.79 11.60 19.02
CA CYS A 286 -3.95 12.86 19.74
C CYS A 286 -2.63 13.16 20.46
N ALA A 287 -1.87 14.11 19.93
CA ALA A 287 -0.56 14.46 20.46
C ALA A 287 -0.68 15.25 21.78
N ASP A 288 -1.69 16.11 21.88
CA ASP A 288 -1.87 17.05 22.99
C ASP A 288 -3.29 16.99 23.57
N GLY A 289 -3.39 17.17 24.88
CA GLY A 289 -4.65 17.32 25.59
C GLY A 289 -5.39 16.02 25.93
N THR A 290 -6.64 16.18 26.38
CA THR A 290 -7.52 15.05 26.65
C THR A 290 -8.17 14.60 25.35
N PRO A 291 -7.96 13.34 24.89
CA PRO A 291 -8.56 12.87 23.66
C PRO A 291 -10.09 12.86 23.76
N PRO A 292 -10.81 13.28 22.71
CA PRO A 292 -12.26 13.19 22.71
C PRO A 292 -12.71 11.72 22.76
N GLU A 293 -13.76 11.45 23.52
CA GLU A 293 -14.39 10.12 23.55
C GLU A 293 -15.28 9.92 22.32
N LEU A 294 -14.67 9.39 21.24
CA LEU A 294 -15.37 9.02 20.00
C LEU A 294 -15.73 7.54 19.98
N GLY A 295 -15.43 6.82 21.06
CA GLY A 295 -15.57 5.39 21.21
C GLY A 295 -14.50 4.61 20.44
N GLN A 296 -13.34 5.20 20.22
CA GLN A 296 -12.14 4.51 19.73
C GLN A 296 -11.65 3.47 20.74
N GLU A 297 -11.03 2.38 20.27
CA GLU A 297 -10.48 1.35 21.14
C GLU A 297 -9.14 1.74 21.74
N ARG A 298 -8.39 2.60 21.06
CA ARG A 298 -7.08 3.06 21.48
C ARG A 298 -6.90 4.55 21.17
N THR A 299 -6.06 5.19 21.97
CA THR A 299 -5.53 6.52 21.72
C THR A 299 -4.02 6.47 21.85
N ALA A 300 -3.32 7.14 20.96
CA ALA A 300 -1.86 7.25 21.00
C ALA A 300 -1.43 8.66 20.61
N PRO A 301 -0.28 9.16 21.11
CA PRO A 301 0.23 10.49 20.75
C PRO A 301 0.62 10.60 19.28
N SER A 302 1.12 9.51 18.68
CA SER A 302 1.59 9.46 17.31
C SER A 302 1.33 8.08 16.67
N LEU A 303 1.47 8.00 15.35
CA LEU A 303 1.42 6.72 14.65
C LEU A 303 2.54 5.77 15.11
N TYR A 304 3.71 6.31 15.41
CA TYR A 304 4.82 5.51 15.93
C TYR A 304 4.48 4.86 17.28
N ASP A 305 3.93 5.64 18.22
CA ASP A 305 3.52 5.14 19.52
C ASP A 305 2.40 4.09 19.42
N PHE A 306 1.43 4.31 18.51
CA PHE A 306 0.39 3.33 18.23
C PHE A 306 0.98 1.99 17.77
N VAL A 307 1.91 2.01 16.82
CA VAL A 307 2.53 0.78 16.28
C VAL A 307 3.32 0.04 17.36
N GLU A 308 4.14 0.75 18.15
CA GLU A 308 4.93 0.15 19.23
C GLU A 308 4.05 -0.47 20.31
N GLN A 309 3.04 0.25 20.79
CA GLN A 309 2.22 -0.19 21.92
C GLN A 309 1.19 -1.25 21.54
N VAL A 310 0.62 -1.14 20.32
CA VAL A 310 -0.57 -1.93 19.97
C VAL A 310 -0.23 -3.10 19.05
N LEU A 311 0.59 -2.89 18.03
CA LEU A 311 0.90 -3.94 17.07
C LEU A 311 2.00 -4.87 17.59
N ARG A 312 3.12 -4.34 18.06
CA ARG A 312 4.22 -5.14 18.62
C ARG A 312 3.88 -5.83 19.93
N GLY A 313 3.10 -5.17 20.78
CA GLY A 313 2.70 -5.75 22.08
C GLY A 313 1.86 -7.02 21.93
N LYS A 314 1.06 -7.11 20.85
CA LYS A 314 0.22 -8.30 20.58
C LYS A 314 0.98 -9.45 19.95
N GLU A 315 1.93 -9.19 19.06
CA GLU A 315 2.71 -10.28 18.46
C GLU A 315 3.57 -11.00 19.50
N ARG A 316 4.20 -10.28 20.43
CA ARG A 316 4.91 -10.90 21.56
C ARG A 316 4.00 -11.82 22.40
N SER A 317 2.71 -11.49 22.54
CA SER A 317 1.78 -12.35 23.28
C SER A 317 1.28 -13.55 22.47
N GLU A 318 1.10 -13.40 21.14
CA GLU A 318 0.72 -14.49 20.23
C GLU A 318 1.89 -15.47 20.02
N GLU A 319 3.13 -14.98 19.87
CA GLU A 319 4.34 -15.83 19.80
C GLU A 319 4.55 -16.60 21.10
N HIS A 320 4.42 -15.97 22.26
CA HIS A 320 4.57 -16.65 23.56
C HIS A 320 3.50 -17.72 23.77
N THR A 321 2.28 -17.50 23.28
CA THR A 321 1.19 -18.47 23.35
C THR A 321 1.42 -19.66 22.40
N SER A 322 1.94 -19.41 21.19
CA SER A 322 2.25 -20.44 20.21
C SER A 322 3.48 -21.29 20.63
N GLU A 323 4.49 -20.69 21.24
CA GLU A 323 5.63 -21.41 21.83
C GLU A 323 5.21 -22.29 23.01
N LEU A 324 4.33 -21.79 23.88
CA LEU A 324 3.78 -22.56 24.99
C LEU A 324 2.90 -23.73 24.51
N GLN A 325 2.13 -23.55 23.44
CA GLN A 325 1.35 -24.63 22.83
C GLN A 325 2.26 -25.67 22.15
N SER A 326 3.30 -25.25 21.43
CA SER A 326 4.30 -26.12 20.83
C SER A 326 5.06 -26.94 21.88
N ARG A 327 5.46 -26.32 23.00
CA ARG A 327 6.10 -27.02 24.12
C ARG A 327 5.13 -28.01 24.80
N ARG A 328 3.85 -27.68 24.95
CA ARG A 328 2.84 -28.62 25.48
C ARG A 328 2.66 -29.83 24.56
N HIS A 329 2.63 -29.65 23.25
CA HIS A 329 2.58 -30.76 22.30
C HIS A 329 3.82 -31.65 22.32
N LEU A 330 5.02 -31.09 22.54
CA LEU A 330 6.26 -31.87 22.73
C LEU A 330 6.22 -32.68 24.03
N VAL A 331 5.80 -32.08 25.13
CA VAL A 331 5.69 -32.76 26.44
C VAL A 331 4.62 -33.85 26.41
N CYS A 332 3.48 -33.66 25.75
CA CYS A 332 2.48 -34.70 25.58
C CYS A 332 2.95 -35.88 24.71
N ARG A 333 3.84 -35.65 23.73
CA ARG A 333 4.46 -36.74 22.95
C ARG A 333 5.49 -37.53 23.74
N LEU A 334 6.29 -36.89 24.59
CA LEU A 334 7.29 -37.54 25.44
C LEU A 334 6.70 -38.29 26.62
N LEU A 335 5.44 -38.11 26.96
CA LEU A 335 4.74 -38.86 28.02
C LEU A 335 3.90 -40.02 27.49
N LEU A 336 3.88 -40.24 26.17
CA LEU A 336 3.13 -41.30 25.48
C LEU A 336 4.06 -42.34 24.81
N GLU A 337 5.38 -42.17 24.91
CA GLU A 337 6.42 -43.16 24.63
C GLU A 337 6.99 -43.72 25.96
#